data_f4d462d53525e22ad3ee6a4d1f64a18f
#
_entry.id   f4d462d53525e22ad3ee6a4d1f64a18f
#
_cell.length_a   1.000
_cell.length_b   1.000
_cell.length_c   1.000
_cell.angle_alpha   90.00
_cell.angle_beta   90.00
_cell.angle_gamma   90.00
#
_symmetry.space_group_name_H-M   'P 1'
#
loop_
_entity.id
_entity.type
_entity.pdbx_description
1 polymer ?
#
loop_
_entity_poly.entity_id
_entity_poly.type
_entity_poly.pdbx_seq_one_letter_code
_entity_poly.pdbx_strand_id
1 'polypeptide(L)'
;MSDRPLDFFYSNLTQLFTLAESEREALDTKLKILHYKKDTYLIEPDTKAKNLFFLQKGIVRSFYQTDDREINTEFFFENEYRTAFTSFLTGEPTKLQFQCMEDAELIQIPKTLIEDLLSRDHRWYILLTEILKNEYIKKCRRESSFLLLDANELYHY
;
A
#
# COMPACT_ATOMS: atom_id res chain seq x y z
N MET A 1 25.85 10.46 11.12
CA MET A 1 24.63 10.29 10.31
C MET A 1 23.52 9.84 11.24
N SER A 2 22.52 10.66 11.38
CA SER A 2 21.35 10.34 12.20
C SER A 2 20.42 9.48 11.35
N ASP A 3 20.48 8.15 11.53
CA ASP A 3 19.47 7.23 10.97
C ASP A 3 18.17 7.45 11.75
N ARG A 4 17.41 8.46 11.35
CA ARG A 4 16.06 8.63 11.86
C ARG A 4 15.18 7.52 11.30
N PRO A 5 14.31 6.90 12.10
CA PRO A 5 13.49 5.78 11.67
C PRO A 5 12.66 6.00 10.39
N LEU A 6 12.34 7.26 10.07
CA LEU A 6 11.55 7.64 8.89
C LEU A 6 12.38 8.08 7.67
N ASP A 7 13.71 8.07 7.76
CA ASP A 7 14.56 8.60 6.68
C ASP A 7 14.36 7.87 5.33
N PHE A 8 14.12 6.56 5.36
CA PHE A 8 13.83 5.81 4.15
C PHE A 8 12.51 6.25 3.48
N PHE A 9 11.49 6.47 4.28
CA PHE A 9 10.21 7.02 3.80
C PHE A 9 10.39 8.42 3.20
N TYR A 10 11.10 9.30 3.89
CA TYR A 10 11.36 10.66 3.38
C TYR A 10 12.23 10.65 2.12
N SER A 11 13.19 9.74 2.01
CA SER A 11 13.97 9.56 0.78
C SER A 11 13.09 9.22 -0.42
N ASN A 12 12.09 8.38 -0.23
CA ASN A 12 11.09 8.07 -1.26
C ASN A 12 10.24 9.30 -1.58
N LEU A 13 9.70 9.95 -0.56
CA LEU A 13 8.78 11.08 -0.72
C LEU A 13 9.46 12.29 -1.39
N THR A 14 10.72 12.57 -1.06
CA THR A 14 11.48 13.71 -1.61
C THR A 14 11.85 13.54 -3.07
N GLN A 15 11.68 12.37 -3.65
CA GLN A 15 11.77 12.18 -5.11
C GLN A 15 10.58 12.84 -5.84
N LEU A 16 9.48 13.07 -5.16
CA LEU A 16 8.26 13.65 -5.73
C LEU A 16 8.18 15.15 -5.48
N PHE A 17 8.46 15.60 -4.28
CA PHE A 17 8.48 17.00 -3.89
C PHE A 17 9.32 17.22 -2.62
N THR A 18 9.74 18.46 -2.42
CA THR A 18 10.60 18.84 -1.28
C THR A 18 9.75 19.14 -0.05
N LEU A 19 10.19 18.64 1.11
CA LEU A 19 9.65 18.99 2.42
C LEU A 19 10.67 19.80 3.22
N ALA A 20 10.22 20.86 3.87
CA ALA A 20 11.02 21.60 4.86
C ALA A 20 11.22 20.72 6.10
N GLU A 21 12.28 20.97 6.88
CA GLU A 21 12.56 20.24 8.11
C GLU A 21 11.38 20.35 9.11
N SER A 22 10.78 21.54 9.24
CA SER A 22 9.60 21.74 10.10
C SER A 22 8.39 20.91 9.67
N GLU A 23 8.22 20.66 8.35
CA GLU A 23 7.16 19.79 7.82
C GLU A 23 7.43 18.33 8.18
N ARG A 24 8.68 17.88 8.10
CA ARG A 24 9.09 16.53 8.52
C ARG A 24 8.87 16.32 10.02
N GLU A 25 9.29 17.25 10.84
CA GLU A 25 9.08 17.20 12.29
C GLU A 25 7.59 17.10 12.66
N ALA A 26 6.73 17.84 11.97
CA ALA A 26 5.29 17.75 12.16
C ALA A 26 4.72 16.37 11.76
N LEU A 27 5.21 15.78 10.68
CA LEU A 27 4.82 14.43 10.24
C LEU A 27 5.32 13.34 11.20
N ASP A 28 6.54 13.47 11.72
CA ASP A 28 7.12 12.51 12.65
C ASP A 28 6.25 12.27 13.89
N THR A 29 5.49 13.28 14.30
CA THR A 29 4.55 13.17 15.43
C THR A 29 3.27 12.41 15.09
N LYS A 30 2.94 12.25 13.80
CA LYS A 30 1.67 11.69 13.29
C LYS A 30 1.83 10.33 12.64
N LEU A 31 3.02 10.02 12.14
CA LEU A 31 3.32 8.74 11.52
C LEU A 31 3.73 7.71 12.57
N LYS A 32 3.29 6.47 12.38
CA LYS A 32 3.65 5.35 13.25
C LYS A 32 4.46 4.33 12.47
N ILE A 33 5.57 3.93 13.05
CA ILE A 33 6.35 2.79 12.59
C ILE A 33 5.85 1.57 13.34
N LEU A 34 5.43 0.56 12.58
CA LEU A 34 4.91 -0.70 13.10
C LEU A 34 5.87 -1.83 12.74
N HIS A 35 6.15 -2.67 13.73
CA HIS A 35 6.94 -3.88 13.57
C HIS A 35 6.01 -5.07 13.69
N TYR A 36 5.90 -5.85 12.61
CA TYR A 36 5.06 -7.03 12.57
C TYR A 36 5.91 -8.28 12.40
N LYS A 37 5.55 -9.31 13.12
CA LYS A 37 6.11 -10.63 12.92
C LYS A 37 5.53 -11.30 11.69
N LYS A 38 6.29 -12.22 11.10
CA LYS A 38 5.81 -13.13 10.06
C LYS A 38 4.42 -13.68 10.42
N ASP A 39 3.58 -13.82 9.41
CA ASP A 39 2.20 -14.32 9.49
C ASP A 39 1.17 -13.37 10.14
N THR A 40 1.59 -12.19 10.60
CA THR A 40 0.66 -11.18 11.12
C THR A 40 -0.18 -10.57 9.97
N TYR A 41 -1.47 -10.34 10.24
CA TYR A 41 -2.39 -9.69 9.31
C TYR A 41 -2.37 -8.18 9.50
N LEU A 42 -2.23 -7.43 8.40
CA LEU A 42 -2.35 -5.96 8.36
C LEU A 42 -3.79 -5.53 8.08
N ILE A 43 -4.46 -6.28 7.22
CA ILE A 43 -5.86 -6.08 6.85
C ILE A 43 -6.55 -7.43 6.90
N GLU A 44 -7.63 -7.50 7.65
CA GLU A 44 -8.46 -8.68 7.80
C GLU A 44 -9.74 -8.55 6.96
N PRO A 45 -10.38 -9.66 6.57
CA PRO A 45 -11.61 -9.61 5.77
C PRO A 45 -12.75 -8.96 6.56
N ASP A 46 -13.69 -8.38 5.84
CA ASP A 46 -14.87 -7.71 6.39
C ASP A 46 -14.57 -6.47 7.25
N THR A 47 -13.35 -5.94 7.14
CA THR A 47 -12.95 -4.68 7.76
C THR A 47 -12.84 -3.55 6.73
N LYS A 48 -12.88 -2.31 7.22
CA LYS A 48 -12.67 -1.13 6.41
C LYS A 48 -11.19 -0.72 6.45
N ALA A 49 -10.59 -0.51 5.29
CA ALA A 49 -9.22 -0.03 5.19
C ALA A 49 -9.16 1.45 5.59
N LYS A 50 -8.53 1.73 6.72
CA LYS A 50 -8.39 3.08 7.29
C LYS A 50 -6.99 3.66 7.19
N ASN A 51 -6.04 2.87 6.72
CA ASN A 51 -4.64 3.25 6.65
C ASN A 51 -4.04 2.90 5.30
N LEU A 52 -3.15 3.75 4.83
CA LEU A 52 -2.18 3.44 3.80
C LEU A 52 -0.90 2.98 4.49
N PHE A 53 -0.27 1.94 3.98
CA PHE A 53 0.99 1.41 4.51
C PHE A 53 2.13 1.65 3.53
N PHE A 54 3.26 2.10 4.05
CA PHE A 54 4.52 2.15 3.31
C PHE A 54 5.45 1.09 3.88
N LEU A 55 5.92 0.16 3.04
CA LEU A 55 6.77 -0.93 3.47
C LEU A 55 8.23 -0.51 3.49
N GLN A 56 8.83 -0.45 4.69
CA GLN A 56 10.24 -0.15 4.88
C GLN A 56 11.12 -1.40 4.80
N LYS A 57 10.60 -2.52 5.29
CA LYS A 57 11.31 -3.80 5.30
C LYS A 57 10.33 -4.96 5.30
N GLY A 58 10.69 -6.02 4.59
CA GLY A 58 9.92 -7.25 4.55
C GLY A 58 9.12 -7.44 3.27
N ILE A 59 8.25 -8.44 3.28
CA ILE A 59 7.37 -8.80 2.17
C ILE A 59 5.96 -9.02 2.71
N VAL A 60 4.97 -8.47 2.05
CA VAL A 60 3.56 -8.65 2.37
C VAL A 60 2.82 -9.20 1.16
N ARG A 61 1.93 -10.15 1.38
CA ARG A 61 1.01 -10.65 0.35
C ARG A 61 -0.38 -10.09 0.53
N SER A 62 -1.09 -9.93 -0.57
CA SER A 62 -2.53 -9.75 -0.57
C SER A 62 -3.22 -10.97 -1.18
N PHE A 63 -4.36 -11.36 -0.63
CA PHE A 63 -5.08 -12.55 -1.06
C PHE A 63 -6.55 -12.50 -0.68
N TYR A 64 -7.35 -13.30 -1.37
CA TYR A 64 -8.73 -13.62 -1.02
C TYR A 64 -8.81 -15.03 -0.45
N GLN A 65 -9.67 -15.23 0.53
CA GLN A 65 -10.02 -16.55 1.06
C GLN A 65 -11.38 -16.96 0.49
N THR A 66 -11.42 -18.11 -0.15
CA THR A 66 -12.66 -18.81 -0.51
C THR A 66 -12.86 -20.00 0.44
N ASP A 67 -14.01 -20.69 0.35
CA ASP A 67 -14.27 -21.87 1.17
C ASP A 67 -13.22 -22.99 1.00
N ASP A 68 -12.63 -23.09 -0.20
CA ASP A 68 -11.74 -24.17 -0.58
C ASP A 68 -10.26 -23.78 -0.66
N ARG A 69 -9.94 -22.49 -0.85
CA ARG A 69 -8.56 -22.07 -1.12
C ARG A 69 -8.29 -20.60 -0.86
N GLU A 70 -7.00 -20.27 -0.73
CA GLU A 70 -6.50 -18.91 -0.82
C GLU A 70 -6.15 -18.56 -2.27
N ILE A 71 -6.50 -17.35 -2.69
CA ILE A 71 -6.17 -16.82 -4.02
C ILE A 71 -5.26 -15.61 -3.82
N ASN A 72 -3.95 -15.79 -4.01
CA ASN A 72 -3.00 -14.70 -3.95
C ASN A 72 -3.25 -13.72 -5.10
N THR A 73 -3.34 -12.45 -4.77
CA THR A 73 -3.53 -11.38 -5.75
C THR A 73 -2.22 -10.68 -6.07
N GLU A 74 -1.43 -10.38 -5.06
CA GLU A 74 -0.21 -9.61 -5.23
C GLU A 74 0.74 -9.81 -4.04
N PHE A 75 2.04 -9.63 -4.31
CA PHE A 75 3.07 -9.41 -3.29
C PHE A 75 3.55 -7.98 -3.40
N PHE A 76 3.85 -7.35 -2.27
CA PHE A 76 4.49 -6.05 -2.27
C PHE A 76 5.74 -6.04 -1.39
N PHE A 77 6.69 -5.22 -1.81
CA PHE A 77 8.05 -5.20 -1.34
C PHE A 77 8.42 -3.83 -0.76
N GLU A 78 9.63 -3.70 -0.30
CA GLU A 78 10.15 -2.44 0.22
C GLU A 78 9.96 -1.28 -0.77
N ASN A 79 9.73 -0.10 -0.25
CA ASN A 79 9.52 1.13 -1.00
C ASN A 79 8.18 1.23 -1.74
N GLU A 80 7.22 0.40 -1.41
CA GLU A 80 5.88 0.41 -2.00
C GLU A 80 4.82 0.87 -0.99
N TYR A 81 3.82 1.60 -1.52
CA TYR A 81 2.61 1.97 -0.79
C TYR A 81 1.49 0.98 -1.08
N ARG A 82 0.80 0.53 -0.04
CA ARG A 82 -0.30 -0.44 -0.17
C ARG A 82 -1.43 -0.22 0.79
N THR A 83 -2.62 -0.52 0.31
CA THR A 83 -3.84 -0.69 1.10
C THR A 83 -4.85 -1.46 0.27
N ALA A 84 -5.98 -1.85 0.87
CA ALA A 84 -7.13 -2.32 0.11
C ALA A 84 -7.84 -1.11 -0.51
N PHE A 85 -7.37 -0.67 -1.69
CA PHE A 85 -7.72 0.63 -2.27
C PHE A 85 -9.21 0.84 -2.47
N THR A 86 -9.97 -0.17 -2.91
CA THR A 86 -11.42 -0.02 -3.05
C THR A 86 -12.05 0.36 -1.71
N SER A 87 -11.73 -0.38 -0.65
CA SER A 87 -12.21 -0.08 0.70
C SER A 87 -11.72 1.29 1.20
N PHE A 88 -10.45 1.58 1.01
CA PHE A 88 -9.84 2.83 1.44
C PHE A 88 -10.50 4.05 0.80
N LEU A 89 -10.84 3.97 -0.49
CA LEU A 89 -11.44 5.08 -1.24
C LEU A 89 -12.95 5.18 -1.07
N THR A 90 -13.67 4.05 -0.98
CA THR A 90 -15.14 4.02 -0.90
C THR A 90 -15.68 3.99 0.53
N GLY A 91 -14.88 3.51 1.48
CA GLY A 91 -15.32 3.26 2.85
C GLY A 91 -16.10 1.96 3.02
N GLU A 92 -16.21 1.13 1.98
CA GLU A 92 -16.84 -0.19 2.06
C GLU A 92 -15.91 -1.22 2.69
N PRO A 93 -16.42 -2.26 3.37
CA PRO A 93 -15.60 -3.36 3.85
C PRO A 93 -14.89 -4.10 2.71
N THR A 94 -13.69 -4.60 2.97
CA THR A 94 -12.92 -5.39 2.02
C THR A 94 -13.00 -6.89 2.31
N LYS A 95 -12.92 -7.71 1.28
CA LYS A 95 -12.62 -9.16 1.40
C LYS A 95 -11.14 -9.45 1.21
N LEU A 96 -10.38 -8.47 0.73
CA LEU A 96 -8.94 -8.59 0.51
C LEU A 96 -8.22 -8.59 1.85
N GLN A 97 -7.31 -9.54 2.02
CA GLN A 97 -6.48 -9.69 3.22
C GLN A 97 -5.04 -9.36 2.90
N PHE A 98 -4.33 -8.78 3.87
CA PHE A 98 -2.89 -8.52 3.78
C PHE A 98 -2.18 -9.22 4.93
N GLN A 99 -1.15 -10.00 4.61
CA GLN A 99 -0.40 -10.79 5.58
C GLN A 99 1.11 -10.64 5.37
N CYS A 100 1.84 -10.43 6.45
CA CYS A 100 3.29 -10.41 6.43
C CYS A 100 3.84 -11.81 6.14
N MET A 101 4.68 -11.91 5.10
CA MET A 101 5.35 -13.17 4.72
C MET A 101 6.65 -13.41 5.48
N GLU A 102 7.18 -12.37 6.07
CA GLU A 102 8.34 -12.33 6.95
C GLU A 102 8.19 -11.21 7.96
N ASP A 103 9.11 -11.08 8.90
CA ASP A 103 9.12 -9.94 9.83
C ASP A 103 9.19 -8.65 9.03
N ALA A 104 8.28 -7.72 9.28
CA ALA A 104 8.11 -6.52 8.48
C ALA A 104 8.12 -5.26 9.32
N GLU A 105 8.62 -4.19 8.72
CA GLU A 105 8.56 -2.83 9.26
C GLU A 105 7.80 -1.94 8.29
N LEU A 106 6.72 -1.34 8.78
CA LEU A 106 5.82 -0.52 7.97
C LEU A 106 5.57 0.82 8.63
N ILE A 107 5.38 1.84 7.80
CA ILE A 107 4.82 3.10 8.24
C ILE A 107 3.32 3.08 7.99
N GLN A 108 2.56 3.32 9.05
CA GLN A 108 1.12 3.47 8.99
C GLN A 108 0.76 4.93 8.78
N ILE A 109 0.04 5.22 7.72
CA ILE A 109 -0.42 6.55 7.35
C ILE A 109 -1.95 6.55 7.41
N PRO A 110 -2.56 7.14 8.46
CA PRO A 110 -4.01 7.18 8.58
C PRO A 110 -4.67 7.94 7.43
N LYS A 111 -5.82 7.44 6.95
CA LYS A 111 -6.61 8.12 5.91
C LYS A 111 -6.92 9.56 6.29
N THR A 112 -7.27 9.80 7.55
CA THR A 112 -7.56 11.14 8.06
C THR A 112 -6.37 12.09 7.95
N LEU A 113 -5.15 11.60 8.15
CA LEU A 113 -3.94 12.39 7.93
C LEU A 113 -3.74 12.73 6.45
N ILE A 114 -3.97 11.77 5.55
CA ILE A 114 -3.86 12.01 4.11
C ILE A 114 -4.89 13.05 3.67
N GLU A 115 -6.12 12.95 4.11
CA GLU A 115 -7.18 13.92 3.81
C GLU A 115 -6.85 15.31 4.32
N ASP A 116 -6.30 15.43 5.53
CA ASP A 116 -5.86 16.70 6.10
C ASP A 116 -4.71 17.32 5.29
N LEU A 117 -3.70 16.53 4.94
CA LEU A 117 -2.59 16.98 4.11
C LEU A 117 -3.04 17.45 2.73
N LEU A 118 -3.90 16.70 2.06
CA LEU A 118 -4.47 17.05 0.75
C LEU A 118 -5.28 18.35 0.80
N SER A 119 -5.99 18.61 1.90
CA SER A 119 -6.80 19.83 2.07
C SER A 119 -5.96 21.09 2.28
N ARG A 120 -4.74 20.95 2.79
CA ARG A 120 -3.85 22.06 3.15
C ARG A 120 -2.77 22.35 2.11
N ASP A 121 -2.33 21.33 1.38
CA ASP A 121 -1.17 21.42 0.51
C ASP A 121 -1.31 20.54 -0.72
N HIS A 122 -1.43 21.15 -1.90
CA HIS A 122 -1.62 20.48 -3.17
C HIS A 122 -0.45 19.56 -3.58
N ARG A 123 0.74 19.73 -3.02
CA ARG A 123 1.88 18.85 -3.31
C ARG A 123 1.57 17.38 -2.96
N TRP A 124 0.74 17.13 -1.95
CA TRP A 124 0.34 15.78 -1.54
C TRP A 124 -0.50 15.04 -2.59
N TYR A 125 -1.17 15.76 -3.49
CA TYR A 125 -1.82 15.14 -4.64
C TYR A 125 -0.84 14.50 -5.61
N ILE A 126 0.43 14.96 -5.66
CA ILE A 126 1.48 14.32 -6.46
C ILE A 126 1.72 12.91 -5.95
N LEU A 127 1.87 12.72 -4.64
CA LEU A 127 2.04 11.41 -4.03
C LEU A 127 0.84 10.50 -4.31
N LEU A 128 -0.36 10.98 -4.03
CA LEU A 128 -1.58 10.19 -4.24
C LEU A 128 -1.73 9.78 -5.71
N THR A 129 -1.47 10.71 -6.62
CA THR A 129 -1.53 10.46 -8.07
C THR A 129 -0.52 9.40 -8.49
N GLU A 130 0.73 9.47 -8.03
CA GLU A 130 1.75 8.46 -8.34
C GLU A 130 1.38 7.08 -7.80
N ILE A 131 0.86 7.00 -6.58
CA ILE A 131 0.40 5.73 -6.00
C ILE A 131 -0.72 5.13 -6.86
N LEU A 132 -1.78 5.90 -7.14
CA LEU A 132 -2.93 5.41 -7.89
C LEU A 132 -2.59 5.09 -9.34
N LYS A 133 -1.73 5.89 -9.98
CA LYS A 133 -1.23 5.62 -11.33
C LYS A 133 -0.51 4.27 -11.40
N ASN A 134 0.38 4.00 -10.47
CA ASN A 134 1.12 2.75 -10.42
C ASN A 134 0.19 1.55 -10.18
N GLU A 135 -0.78 1.69 -9.29
CA GLU A 135 -1.79 0.64 -9.05
C GLU A 135 -2.67 0.39 -10.27
N TYR A 136 -3.10 1.43 -10.96
CA TYR A 136 -3.89 1.31 -12.17
C TYR A 136 -3.13 0.59 -13.29
N ILE A 137 -1.88 0.95 -13.52
CA ILE A 137 -1.02 0.29 -14.51
C ILE A 137 -0.85 -1.20 -14.19
N LYS A 138 -0.56 -1.55 -12.93
CA LYS A 138 -0.45 -2.94 -12.50
C LYS A 138 -1.74 -3.72 -12.72
N LYS A 139 -2.87 -3.12 -12.38
CA LYS A 139 -4.20 -3.71 -12.59
C LYS A 139 -4.46 -3.99 -14.08
N CYS A 140 -4.23 -3.02 -14.95
CA CYS A 140 -4.41 -3.17 -16.39
C CYS A 140 -3.51 -4.28 -16.97
N ARG A 141 -2.25 -4.34 -16.55
CA ARG A 141 -1.31 -5.39 -17.00
C ARG A 141 -1.75 -6.78 -16.55
N ARG A 142 -2.25 -6.91 -15.33
CA ARG A 142 -2.77 -8.18 -14.80
C ARG A 142 -4.01 -8.62 -15.57
N GLU A 143 -4.96 -7.72 -15.78
CA GLU A 143 -6.18 -8.00 -16.56
C GLU A 143 -5.85 -8.44 -17.98
N SER A 144 -4.95 -7.73 -18.67
CA SER A 144 -4.49 -8.12 -20.01
C SER A 144 -3.85 -9.50 -20.01
N SER A 145 -3.04 -9.85 -19.00
CA SER A 145 -2.41 -11.16 -18.90
C SER A 145 -3.43 -12.28 -18.76
N PHE A 146 -4.47 -12.09 -17.95
CA PHE A 146 -5.56 -13.08 -17.82
C PHE A 146 -6.32 -13.26 -19.12
N LEU A 147 -6.71 -12.19 -19.80
CA LEU A 147 -7.43 -12.24 -21.06
C LEU A 147 -6.62 -12.96 -22.16
N LEU A 148 -5.31 -12.74 -22.22
CA LEU A 148 -4.45 -13.40 -23.19
C LEU A 148 -4.24 -14.89 -22.89
N LEU A 149 -4.19 -15.28 -21.61
CA LEU A 149 -4.11 -16.69 -21.21
C LEU A 149 -5.39 -17.43 -21.57
N ASP A 150 -6.54 -16.88 -21.25
CA ASP A 150 -7.84 -17.47 -21.60
C ASP A 150 -8.01 -17.62 -23.12
N ALA A 151 -7.57 -16.63 -23.91
CA ALA A 151 -7.60 -16.70 -25.37
C ALA A 151 -6.71 -17.83 -25.92
N ASN A 152 -5.50 -18.01 -25.37
CA ASN A 152 -4.58 -19.06 -25.78
C ASN A 152 -5.14 -20.46 -25.44
N GLU A 153 -5.80 -20.63 -24.31
CA GLU A 153 -6.47 -21.87 -23.94
C GLU A 153 -7.63 -22.22 -24.91
N LEU A 154 -8.36 -21.21 -25.36
CA LEU A 154 -9.46 -21.39 -26.33
C LEU A 154 -8.99 -21.76 -27.75
N TYR A 155 -7.75 -21.41 -28.13
CA TYR A 155 -7.21 -21.71 -29.48
C TYR A 155 -6.41 -23.02 -29.55
N HIS A 156 -6.25 -23.74 -28.44
CA HIS A 156 -5.55 -25.03 -28.38
C HIS A 156 -6.50 -26.26 -28.39
N TYR A 157 -7.79 -26.09 -28.81
CA TYR A 157 -8.73 -27.15 -29.04
C TYR A 157 -9.08 -27.30 -30.53
#